data_25ae08d8c5833ed30d0bd100da9cbe86
#
_entry.id   25ae08d8c5833ed30d0bd100da9cbe86
#
_cell.length_a   1.000
_cell.length_b   1.000
_cell.length_c   1.000
_cell.angle_alpha   90.00
_cell.angle_beta   90.00
_cell.angle_gamma   90.00
#
_symmetry.space_group_name_H-M   'P 1'
#
loop_
_entity.id
_entity.type
_entity.pdbx_description
1 polymer ?
#
loop_
_entity_poly.entity_id
_entity_poly.type
_entity_poly.pdbx_seq_one_letter_code
_entity_poly.pdbx_strand_id
1 'polypeptide(L)'
;MDILGEKFGIIEKRSLGILSAVVLPTFLLLLLYHKDVWRPIQYWLLLNGSILFIIPLLSLSFFTEKKNPRVQIIAALFIVAIICSIFLVSIHKPLFSSVKQLNTVLAIAAVMISITVLLLILGKVDIRKFGIHPGRVKLWLPITVVFFICMVPILYWASLMPEFQKTYPMLPLAKKGVMGFIVAELSFGLFFIFWEYFFRGYMLFVLEKRTGFLIANLVQAMAFAFMHLGKPELEVYSSLVGGLIIGWLCYRSRSFLPAFLIHWGIQTTMDLFAVTQ
;
A
#
# COMPACT_ATOMS: atom_id res chain seq x y z
N MET A 1 20.21 -14.66 -21.67
CA MET A 1 19.29 -14.71 -20.51
C MET A 1 18.35 -13.53 -20.65
N ASP A 2 17.21 -13.78 -21.35
CA ASP A 2 16.31 -12.74 -21.82
C ASP A 2 15.61 -12.03 -20.65
N ILE A 3 16.07 -10.84 -20.32
CA ILE A 3 15.45 -9.94 -19.34
C ILE A 3 14.13 -9.36 -19.88
N LEU A 4 13.90 -9.43 -21.19
CA LEU A 4 12.71 -8.92 -21.90
C LEU A 4 11.88 -10.02 -22.58
N GLY A 5 12.21 -11.28 -22.37
CA GLY A 5 11.62 -12.42 -23.10
C GLY A 5 10.27 -12.93 -22.61
N GLU A 6 9.60 -12.29 -21.65
CA GLU A 6 8.16 -12.48 -21.51
C GLU A 6 7.49 -11.69 -22.64
N LYS A 7 7.06 -12.39 -23.68
CA LYS A 7 6.12 -11.86 -24.67
C LYS A 7 5.09 -11.04 -23.91
N PHE A 8 4.99 -9.76 -24.22
CA PHE A 8 3.83 -8.96 -23.84
C PHE A 8 2.62 -9.68 -24.42
N GLY A 9 2.06 -10.61 -23.63
CA GLY A 9 0.90 -11.37 -24.03
C GLY A 9 -0.20 -10.39 -24.40
N ILE A 10 -0.89 -10.65 -25.49
CA ILE A 10 -2.05 -9.89 -25.94
C ILE A 10 -2.91 -9.63 -24.69
N ILE A 11 -3.08 -8.35 -24.35
CA ILE A 11 -3.91 -7.94 -23.23
C ILE A 11 -5.30 -8.52 -23.50
N GLU A 12 -5.71 -9.50 -22.72
CA GLU A 12 -7.05 -10.08 -22.89
C GLU A 12 -8.10 -8.96 -22.76
N LYS A 13 -9.21 -9.06 -23.52
CA LYS A 13 -10.30 -8.06 -23.49
C LYS A 13 -10.81 -7.76 -22.07
N ARG A 14 -10.78 -8.76 -21.17
CA ARG A 14 -11.14 -8.59 -19.74
C ARG A 14 -10.13 -7.71 -18.98
N SER A 15 -8.84 -7.89 -19.26
CA SER A 15 -7.77 -7.07 -18.68
C SER A 15 -7.84 -5.63 -19.17
N LEU A 16 -8.22 -5.42 -20.43
CA LEU A 16 -8.47 -4.09 -20.98
C LEU A 16 -9.66 -3.43 -20.31
N GLY A 17 -10.72 -4.17 -19.99
CA GLY A 17 -11.86 -3.68 -19.24
C GLY A 17 -11.49 -3.21 -17.83
N ILE A 18 -10.67 -3.97 -17.10
CA ILE A 18 -10.15 -3.58 -15.78
C ILE A 18 -9.27 -2.33 -15.88
N LEU A 19 -8.39 -2.29 -16.89
CA LEU A 19 -7.55 -1.12 -17.14
C LEU A 19 -8.40 0.14 -17.36
N SER A 20 -9.41 0.06 -18.20
CA SER A 20 -10.27 1.19 -18.53
C SER A 20 -11.18 1.58 -17.37
N ALA A 21 -11.74 0.63 -16.64
CA ALA A 21 -12.70 0.88 -15.57
C ALA A 21 -12.06 1.32 -14.25
N VAL A 22 -10.82 0.96 -13.99
CA VAL A 22 -10.14 1.21 -12.70
C VAL A 22 -8.97 2.16 -12.86
N VAL A 23 -8.03 1.85 -13.75
CA VAL A 23 -6.78 2.61 -13.85
C VAL A 23 -7.00 4.02 -14.37
N LEU A 24 -7.79 4.17 -15.45
CA LEU A 24 -8.02 5.49 -16.06
C LEU A 24 -8.79 6.44 -15.14
N PRO A 25 -9.94 6.05 -14.54
CA PRO A 25 -10.63 6.92 -13.58
C PRO A 25 -9.75 7.26 -12.38
N THR A 26 -8.99 6.28 -11.87
CA THR A 26 -8.09 6.47 -10.74
C THR A 26 -7.01 7.51 -11.05
N PHE A 27 -6.37 7.39 -12.22
CA PHE A 27 -5.38 8.35 -12.68
C PHE A 27 -5.97 9.75 -12.88
N LEU A 28 -7.15 9.84 -13.51
CA LEU A 28 -7.86 11.10 -13.70
C LEU A 28 -8.18 11.76 -12.35
N LEU A 29 -8.65 10.99 -11.38
CA LEU A 29 -8.96 11.46 -10.05
C LEU A 29 -7.70 11.97 -9.32
N LEU A 30 -6.55 11.29 -9.47
CA LEU A 30 -5.27 11.75 -8.93
C LEU A 30 -4.86 13.11 -9.51
N LEU A 31 -5.05 13.30 -10.82
CA LEU A 31 -4.78 14.58 -11.50
C LEU A 31 -5.74 15.70 -11.06
N LEU A 32 -7.03 15.37 -10.84
CA LEU A 32 -8.03 16.33 -10.41
C LEU A 32 -7.87 16.76 -8.96
N TYR A 33 -7.42 15.88 -8.10
CA TYR A 33 -7.08 16.19 -6.70
C TYR A 33 -6.10 17.36 -6.62
N HIS A 34 -5.14 17.41 -7.51
CA HIS A 34 -4.07 18.41 -7.53
C HIS A 34 -4.53 19.79 -7.93
N LYS A 35 -5.58 19.90 -8.72
CA LYS A 35 -6.10 21.19 -9.20
C LYS A 35 -7.11 21.85 -8.25
N ASP A 36 -7.18 21.43 -6.98
CA ASP A 36 -8.16 21.93 -5.98
C ASP A 36 -9.64 21.83 -6.41
N VAL A 37 -9.90 21.13 -7.51
CA VAL A 37 -11.24 21.03 -8.11
C VAL A 37 -12.19 20.17 -7.25
N TRP A 38 -11.62 19.34 -6.34
CA TRP A 38 -12.42 18.43 -5.54
C TRP A 38 -11.91 18.33 -4.10
N ARG A 39 -12.61 18.96 -3.19
CA ARG A 39 -12.37 18.83 -1.74
C ARG A 39 -13.58 18.28 -0.97
N PRO A 40 -13.94 17.02 -1.13
CA PRO A 40 -14.46 16.30 0.00
C PRO A 40 -13.61 15.05 0.25
N ILE A 41 -12.60 15.18 1.16
CA ILE A 41 -11.75 14.10 1.69
C ILE A 41 -12.56 12.83 2.00
N GLN A 42 -13.80 12.96 2.39
CA GLN A 42 -14.72 11.88 2.70
C GLN A 42 -15.05 10.97 1.50
N TYR A 43 -15.29 11.54 0.31
CA TYR A 43 -15.53 10.75 -0.89
C TYR A 43 -14.29 10.05 -1.41
N TRP A 44 -13.12 10.63 -1.16
CA TRP A 44 -11.84 10.02 -1.48
C TRP A 44 -11.55 8.79 -0.63
N LEU A 45 -11.82 8.86 0.66
CA LEU A 45 -11.67 7.71 1.57
C LEU A 45 -12.66 6.59 1.20
N LEU A 46 -13.88 6.93 0.81
CA LEU A 46 -14.88 5.98 0.32
C LEU A 46 -14.44 5.32 -0.98
N LEU A 47 -13.95 6.11 -1.94
CA LEU A 47 -13.51 5.61 -3.24
C LEU A 47 -12.25 4.74 -3.08
N ASN A 48 -11.28 5.19 -2.30
CA ASN A 48 -10.07 4.43 -2.00
C ASN A 48 -10.38 3.14 -1.25
N GLY A 49 -11.24 3.19 -0.25
CA GLY A 49 -11.72 2.01 0.44
C GLY A 49 -12.37 1.03 -0.53
N SER A 50 -13.22 1.51 -1.40
CA SER A 50 -13.90 0.68 -2.40
C SER A 50 -12.91 0.05 -3.38
N ILE A 51 -12.00 0.81 -3.97
CA ILE A 51 -10.99 0.30 -4.91
C ILE A 51 -10.04 -0.67 -4.22
N LEU A 52 -9.55 -0.32 -3.03
CA LEU A 52 -8.60 -1.14 -2.29
C LEU A 52 -9.18 -2.48 -1.81
N PHE A 53 -10.45 -2.52 -1.48
CA PHE A 53 -11.08 -3.69 -0.86
C PHE A 53 -11.97 -4.47 -1.81
N ILE A 54 -12.67 -3.81 -2.72
CA ILE A 54 -13.55 -4.49 -3.67
C ILE A 54 -12.75 -5.30 -4.69
N ILE A 55 -11.67 -4.74 -5.25
CA ILE A 55 -10.90 -5.43 -6.30
C ILE A 55 -10.24 -6.72 -5.78
N PRO A 56 -9.50 -6.72 -4.67
CA PRO A 56 -8.93 -7.95 -4.13
C PRO A 56 -9.98 -8.98 -3.73
N LEU A 57 -11.12 -8.54 -3.23
CA LEU A 57 -12.20 -9.42 -2.79
C LEU A 57 -13.00 -10.00 -3.95
N LEU A 58 -13.28 -9.23 -4.98
CA LEU A 58 -13.80 -9.76 -6.24
C LEU A 58 -12.82 -10.76 -6.84
N SER A 59 -11.52 -10.50 -6.73
CA SER A 59 -10.48 -11.44 -7.17
C SER A 59 -10.53 -12.75 -6.39
N LEU A 60 -10.75 -12.72 -5.08
CA LEU A 60 -10.92 -13.93 -4.26
C LEU A 60 -12.13 -14.75 -4.67
N SER A 61 -13.26 -14.11 -5.01
CA SER A 61 -14.46 -14.82 -5.47
C SER A 61 -14.20 -15.61 -6.76
N PHE A 62 -13.18 -15.23 -7.53
CA PHE A 62 -12.75 -15.94 -8.74
C PHE A 62 -11.70 -17.05 -8.46
N PHE A 63 -11.08 -17.06 -7.26
CA PHE A 63 -10.05 -18.06 -6.90
C PHE A 63 -10.62 -19.30 -6.22
N THR A 64 -11.78 -19.20 -5.61
CA THR A 64 -12.48 -20.37 -5.11
C THR A 64 -13.04 -21.11 -6.32
N GLU A 65 -12.48 -22.27 -6.65
CA GLU A 65 -12.95 -23.13 -7.75
C GLU A 65 -14.43 -23.53 -7.57
N LYS A 66 -14.95 -23.45 -6.35
CA LYS A 66 -16.36 -23.53 -6.06
C LYS A 66 -16.86 -22.14 -5.65
N LYS A 67 -17.74 -21.55 -6.47
CA LYS A 67 -18.53 -20.37 -6.11
C LYS A 67 -19.25 -20.63 -4.79
N ASN A 68 -18.63 -20.24 -3.67
CA ASN A 68 -19.27 -20.36 -2.38
C ASN A 68 -19.95 -19.02 -2.05
N PRO A 69 -21.28 -18.90 -2.19
CA PRO A 69 -21.99 -17.65 -1.98
C PRO A 69 -21.81 -17.11 -0.55
N ARG A 70 -21.57 -17.97 0.43
CA ARG A 70 -21.29 -17.53 1.81
C ARG A 70 -19.99 -16.73 1.92
N VAL A 71 -18.94 -17.16 1.22
CA VAL A 71 -17.66 -16.44 1.20
C VAL A 71 -17.83 -15.05 0.55
N GLN A 72 -18.61 -14.97 -0.52
CA GLN A 72 -18.89 -13.70 -1.21
C GLN A 72 -19.71 -12.75 -0.32
N ILE A 73 -20.71 -13.26 0.39
CA ILE A 73 -21.53 -12.47 1.31
C ILE A 73 -20.70 -11.97 2.49
N ILE A 74 -19.89 -12.83 3.12
CA ILE A 74 -19.02 -12.46 4.24
C ILE A 74 -18.01 -11.40 3.78
N ALA A 75 -17.40 -11.59 2.62
CA ALA A 75 -16.48 -10.61 2.03
C ALA A 75 -17.17 -9.26 1.78
N ALA A 76 -18.37 -9.26 1.22
CA ALA A 76 -19.16 -8.04 0.98
C ALA A 76 -19.55 -7.34 2.29
N LEU A 77 -20.00 -8.07 3.29
CA LEU A 77 -20.34 -7.51 4.62
C LEU A 77 -19.11 -6.91 5.30
N PHE A 78 -17.95 -7.54 5.12
CA PHE A 78 -16.70 -7.04 5.69
C PHE A 78 -16.23 -5.75 5.00
N ILE A 79 -16.39 -5.64 3.67
CA ILE A 79 -16.16 -4.40 2.92
C ILE A 79 -17.04 -3.28 3.46
N VAL A 80 -18.34 -3.55 3.59
CA VAL A 80 -19.29 -2.56 4.12
C VAL A 80 -18.89 -2.12 5.52
N ALA A 81 -18.50 -3.05 6.40
CA ALA A 81 -18.06 -2.75 7.75
C ALA A 81 -16.81 -1.84 7.76
N ILE A 82 -15.84 -2.09 6.86
CA ILE A 82 -14.64 -1.26 6.74
C ILE A 82 -14.97 0.13 6.20
N ILE A 83 -15.78 0.20 5.14
CA ILE A 83 -16.23 1.48 4.59
C ILE A 83 -16.96 2.30 5.65
N CYS A 84 -17.87 1.67 6.41
CA CYS A 84 -18.55 2.30 7.54
C CYS A 84 -17.58 2.75 8.63
N SER A 85 -16.56 1.93 8.97
CA SER A 85 -15.56 2.28 9.98
C SER A 85 -14.71 3.47 9.55
N ILE A 86 -14.24 3.50 8.29
CA ILE A 86 -13.50 4.62 7.72
C ILE A 86 -14.38 5.89 7.71
N PHE A 87 -15.65 5.75 7.34
CA PHE A 87 -16.61 6.85 7.34
C PHE A 87 -16.84 7.41 8.74
N LEU A 88 -17.06 6.55 9.74
CA LEU A 88 -17.25 6.96 11.14
C LEU A 88 -16.00 7.66 11.69
N VAL A 89 -14.80 7.16 11.41
CA VAL A 89 -13.54 7.82 11.81
C VAL A 89 -13.38 9.18 11.14
N SER A 90 -13.83 9.33 9.89
CA SER A 90 -13.72 10.59 9.13
C SER A 90 -14.71 11.67 9.59
N ILE A 91 -15.88 11.29 10.13
CA ILE A 91 -16.91 12.23 10.61
C ILE A 91 -16.53 12.79 11.98
N HIS A 92 -15.87 12.03 12.85
CA HIS A 92 -15.51 12.44 14.21
C HIS A 92 -14.17 13.18 14.20
N LYS A 93 -14.18 14.46 13.83
CA LYS A 93 -13.04 15.39 13.97
C LYS A 93 -12.68 15.63 15.43
N PRO A 94 -11.46 16.08 15.76
CA PRO A 94 -10.09 15.66 15.48
C PRO A 94 -9.57 14.76 16.60
N LEU A 95 -9.39 13.53 16.31
CA LEU A 95 -9.09 12.47 17.27
C LEU A 95 -7.60 12.33 17.64
N PHE A 96 -6.73 13.29 17.32
CA PHE A 96 -5.29 13.05 17.36
C PHE A 96 -4.53 13.85 18.41
N SER A 97 -4.51 13.34 19.63
CA SER A 97 -3.36 13.50 20.53
C SER A 97 -2.27 12.49 20.15
N SER A 98 -1.00 12.72 20.49
CA SER A 98 0.13 11.87 20.13
C SER A 98 -0.05 10.36 20.44
N VAL A 99 -0.74 10.04 21.54
CA VAL A 99 -1.09 8.66 21.92
C VAL A 99 -2.21 8.11 21.03
N LYS A 100 -3.15 8.96 20.60
CA LYS A 100 -4.25 8.54 19.73
C LYS A 100 -3.77 8.24 18.30
N GLN A 101 -2.75 8.94 17.80
CA GLN A 101 -2.14 8.63 16.50
C GLN A 101 -1.49 7.25 16.50
N LEU A 102 -0.74 6.91 17.55
CA LEU A 102 -0.17 5.58 17.70
C LEU A 102 -1.27 4.50 17.71
N ASN A 103 -2.32 4.71 18.51
CA ASN A 103 -3.45 3.79 18.57
C ASN A 103 -4.16 3.64 17.22
N THR A 104 -4.24 4.71 16.43
CA THR A 104 -4.82 4.66 15.08
C THR A 104 -3.96 3.84 14.13
N VAL A 105 -2.64 4.01 14.12
CA VAL A 105 -1.71 3.21 13.31
C VAL A 105 -1.83 1.73 13.68
N LEU A 106 -1.83 1.42 14.97
CA LEU A 106 -1.98 0.04 15.46
C LEU A 106 -3.36 -0.54 15.16
N ALA A 107 -4.43 0.25 15.27
CA ALA A 107 -5.78 -0.18 14.92
C ALA A 107 -5.91 -0.48 13.41
N ILE A 108 -5.36 0.37 12.55
CA ILE A 108 -5.33 0.10 11.11
C ILE A 108 -4.52 -1.16 10.80
N ALA A 109 -3.36 -1.33 11.43
CA ALA A 109 -2.56 -2.55 11.30
C ALA A 109 -3.37 -3.79 11.73
N ALA A 110 -4.05 -3.75 12.87
CA ALA A 110 -4.88 -4.84 13.36
C ALA A 110 -6.03 -5.17 12.40
N VAL A 111 -6.68 -4.16 11.83
CA VAL A 111 -7.74 -4.34 10.81
C VAL A 111 -7.16 -5.00 9.57
N MET A 112 -6.02 -4.53 9.05
CA MET A 112 -5.36 -5.11 7.87
C MET A 112 -4.94 -6.56 8.11
N ILE A 113 -4.40 -6.87 9.30
CA ILE A 113 -4.08 -8.24 9.73
C ILE A 113 -5.34 -9.10 9.70
N SER A 114 -6.40 -8.63 10.36
CA SER A 114 -7.65 -9.38 10.50
C SER A 114 -8.26 -9.69 9.13
N ILE A 115 -8.28 -8.71 8.22
CA ILE A 115 -8.74 -8.88 6.84
C ILE A 115 -7.89 -9.93 6.14
N THR A 116 -6.57 -9.78 6.21
CA THR A 116 -5.64 -10.69 5.52
C THR A 116 -5.80 -12.12 6.02
N VAL A 117 -5.83 -12.32 7.35
CA VAL A 117 -6.01 -13.64 7.96
C VAL A 117 -7.38 -14.24 7.60
N LEU A 118 -8.45 -13.44 7.67
CA LEU A 118 -9.78 -13.89 7.31
C LEU A 118 -9.87 -14.33 5.85
N LEU A 119 -9.28 -13.55 4.94
CA LEU A 119 -9.22 -13.86 3.51
C LEU A 119 -8.45 -15.15 3.24
N LEU A 120 -7.37 -15.38 3.98
CA LEU A 120 -6.58 -16.60 3.88
C LEU A 120 -7.33 -17.83 4.39
N ILE A 121 -8.00 -17.70 5.53
CA ILE A 121 -8.79 -18.79 6.13
C ILE A 121 -9.99 -19.13 5.25
N LEU A 122 -10.79 -18.14 4.87
CA LEU A 122 -12.01 -18.34 4.07
C LEU A 122 -11.70 -18.81 2.64
N GLY A 123 -10.63 -18.29 2.05
CA GLY A 123 -10.18 -18.66 0.71
C GLY A 123 -9.47 -20.01 0.65
N LYS A 124 -9.12 -20.62 1.81
CA LYS A 124 -8.26 -21.82 1.89
C LYS A 124 -6.99 -21.66 1.03
N VAL A 125 -6.44 -20.47 1.03
CA VAL A 125 -5.38 -20.08 0.12
C VAL A 125 -4.04 -20.32 0.78
N ASP A 126 -3.12 -20.96 0.06
CA ASP A 126 -1.74 -21.09 0.50
C ASP A 126 -1.04 -19.73 0.51
N ILE A 127 -0.79 -19.21 1.71
CA ILE A 127 -0.17 -17.89 1.94
C ILE A 127 1.20 -17.74 1.28
N ARG A 128 1.91 -18.86 1.08
CA ARG A 128 3.23 -18.86 0.44
C ARG A 128 3.15 -18.39 -1.01
N LYS A 129 2.01 -18.58 -1.68
CA LYS A 129 1.78 -18.12 -3.04
C LYS A 129 1.68 -16.60 -3.17
N PHE A 130 1.59 -15.88 -2.04
CA PHE A 130 1.49 -14.42 -1.97
C PHE A 130 2.74 -13.77 -1.39
N GLY A 131 3.89 -14.37 -1.59
CA GLY A 131 5.17 -13.76 -1.28
C GLY A 131 5.56 -13.75 0.20
N ILE A 132 4.87 -14.53 1.06
CA ILE A 132 5.30 -14.74 2.47
C ILE A 132 6.45 -15.75 2.49
N HIS A 133 7.58 -15.38 1.96
CA HIS A 133 8.84 -16.09 2.06
C HIS A 133 9.98 -15.17 1.58
N PRO A 134 11.24 -15.46 1.92
CA PRO A 134 12.37 -14.61 1.53
C PRO A 134 12.52 -14.42 0.00
N GLY A 135 12.01 -15.36 -0.79
CA GLY A 135 12.11 -15.29 -2.23
C GLY A 135 13.54 -15.33 -2.76
N ARG A 136 13.78 -14.61 -3.84
CA ARG A 136 15.10 -14.52 -4.47
C ARG A 136 15.97 -13.45 -3.79
N VAL A 137 16.47 -13.72 -2.57
CA VAL A 137 17.26 -12.76 -1.77
C VAL A 137 18.46 -12.21 -2.54
N LYS A 138 19.20 -13.06 -3.28
CA LYS A 138 20.34 -12.63 -4.11
C LYS A 138 19.97 -11.61 -5.19
N LEU A 139 18.70 -11.53 -5.58
CA LEU A 139 18.20 -10.54 -6.53
C LEU A 139 17.81 -9.24 -5.83
N TRP A 140 16.95 -9.32 -4.81
CA TRP A 140 16.34 -8.12 -4.27
C TRP A 140 17.20 -7.40 -3.24
N LEU A 141 18.02 -8.10 -2.48
CA LEU A 141 18.81 -7.47 -1.44
C LEU A 141 19.80 -6.42 -1.98
N PRO A 142 20.65 -6.71 -3.00
CA PRO A 142 21.54 -5.70 -3.55
C PRO A 142 20.77 -4.54 -4.19
N ILE A 143 19.64 -4.79 -4.85
CA ILE A 143 18.80 -3.73 -5.43
C ILE A 143 18.26 -2.82 -4.32
N THR A 144 17.79 -3.39 -3.20
CA THR A 144 17.31 -2.65 -2.04
C THR A 144 18.42 -1.78 -1.44
N VAL A 145 19.62 -2.32 -1.29
CA VAL A 145 20.78 -1.55 -0.76
C VAL A 145 21.10 -0.36 -1.68
N VAL A 146 21.23 -0.61 -2.98
CA VAL A 146 21.49 0.48 -3.97
C VAL A 146 20.37 1.52 -3.94
N PHE A 147 19.11 1.07 -3.84
CA PHE A 147 17.97 1.96 -3.72
C PHE A 147 18.10 2.90 -2.51
N PHE A 148 18.47 2.37 -1.33
CA PHE A 148 18.68 3.19 -0.14
C PHE A 148 19.83 4.18 -0.30
N ILE A 149 20.96 3.75 -0.85
CA ILE A 149 22.10 4.65 -1.11
C ILE A 149 21.65 5.85 -1.97
N CYS A 150 20.82 5.61 -2.99
CA CYS A 150 20.30 6.68 -3.86
C CYS A 150 19.20 7.51 -3.17
N MET A 151 18.38 6.90 -2.33
CA MET A 151 17.23 7.57 -1.71
C MET A 151 17.61 8.47 -0.53
N VAL A 152 18.63 8.13 0.25
CA VAL A 152 19.03 8.92 1.44
C VAL A 152 19.27 10.39 1.11
N PRO A 153 20.05 10.77 0.07
CA PRO A 153 20.22 12.18 -0.31
C PRO A 153 18.92 12.86 -0.73
N ILE A 154 18.04 12.13 -1.43
CA ILE A 154 16.74 12.65 -1.87
C ILE A 154 15.83 12.90 -0.67
N LEU A 155 15.80 11.97 0.29
CA LEU A 155 15.04 12.11 1.54
C LEU A 155 15.57 13.27 2.40
N TYR A 156 16.89 13.44 2.47
CA TYR A 156 17.49 14.59 3.14
C TYR A 156 17.04 15.92 2.49
N TRP A 157 17.12 16.01 1.18
CA TRP A 157 16.65 17.19 0.45
C TRP A 157 15.15 17.44 0.67
N ALA A 158 14.32 16.40 0.61
CA ALA A 158 12.89 16.50 0.86
C ALA A 158 12.59 16.95 2.30
N SER A 159 13.35 16.48 3.30
CA SER A 159 13.17 16.86 4.70
C SER A 159 13.37 18.37 4.99
N LEU A 160 14.06 19.06 4.10
CA LEU A 160 14.24 20.52 4.19
C LEU A 160 13.03 21.31 3.67
N MET A 161 12.08 20.64 3.00
CA MET A 161 10.89 21.30 2.46
C MET A 161 9.86 21.56 3.56
N PRO A 162 9.20 22.72 3.60
CA PRO A 162 8.22 23.06 4.61
C PRO A 162 7.04 22.07 4.72
N GLU A 163 6.65 21.46 3.61
CA GLU A 163 5.56 20.49 3.57
C GLU A 163 5.91 19.18 4.29
N PHE A 164 7.17 18.74 4.13
CA PHE A 164 7.68 17.56 4.83
C PHE A 164 7.89 17.85 6.31
N GLN A 165 8.42 19.01 6.68
CA GLN A 165 8.59 19.42 8.08
C GLN A 165 7.26 19.51 8.85
N LYS A 166 6.16 19.85 8.15
CA LYS A 166 4.81 19.84 8.73
C LYS A 166 4.24 18.43 8.91
N THR A 167 4.70 17.49 8.10
CA THR A 167 4.17 16.11 8.04
C THR A 167 4.96 15.15 8.93
N TYR A 168 6.27 15.33 9.01
CA TYR A 168 7.20 14.44 9.71
C TYR A 168 7.77 15.08 10.99
N PRO A 169 8.09 14.28 12.02
CA PRO A 169 7.84 12.86 12.11
C PRO A 169 6.33 12.56 12.18
N MET A 170 5.92 11.47 11.54
CA MET A 170 4.49 11.12 11.48
C MET A 170 3.87 10.83 12.85
N LEU A 171 4.65 10.30 13.79
CA LEU A 171 4.25 10.16 15.18
C LEU A 171 5.02 11.18 16.05
N PRO A 172 4.34 12.13 16.70
CA PRO A 172 4.99 13.09 17.63
C PRO A 172 5.75 12.42 18.77
N LEU A 173 5.48 11.14 19.04
CA LEU A 173 6.22 10.33 19.99
C LEU A 173 7.71 10.24 19.63
N ALA A 174 8.06 10.24 18.35
CA ALA A 174 9.44 10.19 17.88
C ALA A 174 10.29 11.37 18.37
N LYS A 175 9.68 12.52 18.69
CA LYS A 175 10.36 13.71 19.27
C LYS A 175 10.62 13.59 20.77
N LYS A 176 10.15 12.52 21.44
CA LYS A 176 10.30 12.33 22.88
C LYS A 176 11.57 11.55 23.26
N GLY A 177 12.67 11.79 22.55
CA GLY A 177 13.96 11.14 22.78
C GLY A 177 14.08 9.77 22.12
N VAL A 178 15.22 9.12 22.35
CA VAL A 178 15.60 7.88 21.65
C VAL A 178 14.56 6.76 21.83
N MET A 179 14.06 6.57 23.04
CA MET A 179 13.06 5.52 23.30
C MET A 179 11.75 5.82 22.57
N GLY A 180 11.31 7.09 22.56
CA GLY A 180 10.13 7.51 21.82
C GLY A 180 10.26 7.27 20.32
N PHE A 181 11.44 7.56 19.76
CA PHE A 181 11.76 7.27 18.35
C PHE A 181 11.69 5.76 18.05
N ILE A 182 12.37 4.92 18.87
CA ILE A 182 12.37 3.47 18.68
C ILE A 182 10.93 2.91 18.71
N VAL A 183 10.13 3.32 19.68
CA VAL A 183 8.74 2.84 19.79
C VAL A 183 7.90 3.29 18.59
N ALA A 184 8.07 4.52 18.12
CA ALA A 184 7.39 5.01 16.92
C ALA A 184 7.74 4.17 15.68
N GLU A 185 9.05 3.94 15.45
CA GLU A 185 9.53 3.22 14.28
C GLU A 185 9.19 1.72 14.30
N LEU A 186 9.25 1.08 15.46
CA LEU A 186 8.79 -0.31 15.59
C LEU A 186 7.28 -0.45 15.33
N SER A 187 6.49 0.55 15.75
CA SER A 187 5.05 0.59 15.45
C SER A 187 4.79 0.72 13.96
N PHE A 188 5.54 1.57 13.26
CA PHE A 188 5.49 1.65 11.79
C PHE A 188 6.03 0.37 11.14
N GLY A 189 7.08 -0.23 11.66
CA GLY A 189 7.58 -1.52 11.16
C GLY A 189 6.49 -2.58 11.19
N LEU A 190 5.78 -2.70 12.32
CA LEU A 190 4.64 -3.62 12.43
C LEU A 190 3.53 -3.27 11.43
N PHE A 191 3.17 -1.99 11.30
CA PHE A 191 2.19 -1.54 10.33
C PHE A 191 2.61 -1.89 8.88
N PHE A 192 3.85 -1.59 8.48
CA PHE A 192 4.31 -1.79 7.12
C PHE A 192 4.47 -3.26 6.72
N ILE A 193 4.71 -4.18 7.66
CA ILE A 193 4.67 -5.62 7.36
C ILE A 193 3.32 -5.98 6.72
N PHE A 194 2.21 -5.58 7.35
CA PHE A 194 0.87 -5.91 6.88
C PHE A 194 0.46 -5.07 5.67
N TRP A 195 0.85 -3.82 5.65
CA TRP A 195 0.60 -2.90 4.56
C TRP A 195 1.24 -3.39 3.25
N GLU A 196 2.53 -3.69 3.28
CA GLU A 196 3.23 -4.16 2.09
C GLU A 196 2.84 -5.58 1.70
N TYR A 197 2.55 -6.43 2.69
CA TYR A 197 1.97 -7.73 2.40
C TYR A 197 0.63 -7.60 1.66
N PHE A 198 -0.23 -6.67 2.06
CA PHE A 198 -1.50 -6.44 1.38
C PHE A 198 -1.31 -6.01 -0.08
N PHE A 199 -0.48 -5.01 -0.34
CA PHE A 199 -0.29 -4.47 -1.69
C PHE A 199 0.58 -5.36 -2.57
N ARG A 200 1.78 -5.74 -2.10
CA ARG A 200 2.83 -6.41 -2.90
C ARG A 200 2.84 -7.92 -2.72
N GLY A 201 2.25 -8.40 -1.65
CA GLY A 201 1.98 -9.81 -1.46
C GLY A 201 0.64 -10.19 -2.07
N TYR A 202 -0.43 -9.92 -1.33
CA TYR A 202 -1.77 -10.38 -1.69
C TYR A 202 -2.30 -9.77 -2.99
N MET A 203 -2.46 -8.45 -3.04
CA MET A 203 -3.11 -7.76 -4.17
C MET A 203 -2.37 -8.01 -5.49
N LEU A 204 -1.05 -7.83 -5.50
CA LEU A 204 -0.24 -8.02 -6.69
C LEU A 204 -0.34 -9.45 -7.23
N PHE A 205 -0.09 -10.47 -6.39
CA PHE A 205 -0.05 -11.86 -6.85
C PHE A 205 -1.43 -12.44 -7.15
N VAL A 206 -2.48 -11.94 -6.51
CA VAL A 206 -3.86 -12.31 -6.83
C VAL A 206 -4.25 -11.79 -8.20
N LEU A 207 -4.01 -10.50 -8.45
CA LEU A 207 -4.37 -9.89 -9.72
C LEU A 207 -3.50 -10.40 -10.87
N GLU A 208 -2.21 -10.62 -10.63
CA GLU A 208 -1.26 -11.10 -11.66
C GLU A 208 -1.76 -12.36 -12.37
N LYS A 209 -2.32 -13.30 -11.62
CA LYS A 209 -2.86 -14.55 -12.18
C LYS A 209 -4.04 -14.34 -13.14
N ARG A 210 -4.74 -13.24 -13.05
CA ARG A 210 -5.96 -12.96 -13.83
C ARG A 210 -5.73 -11.93 -14.93
N THR A 211 -4.90 -10.94 -14.67
CA THR A 211 -4.75 -9.78 -15.54
C THR A 211 -3.35 -9.65 -16.13
N GLY A 212 -2.43 -10.54 -15.73
CA GLY A 212 -1.01 -10.43 -16.03
C GLY A 212 -0.32 -9.39 -15.12
N PHE A 213 1.01 -9.45 -15.12
CA PHE A 213 1.84 -8.63 -14.23
C PHE A 213 1.63 -7.12 -14.43
N LEU A 214 1.60 -6.67 -15.68
CA LEU A 214 1.55 -5.22 -15.96
C LEU A 214 0.32 -4.56 -15.33
N ILE A 215 -0.86 -5.13 -15.54
CA ILE A 215 -2.11 -4.58 -15.01
C ILE A 215 -2.17 -4.73 -13.49
N ALA A 216 -1.76 -5.88 -12.97
CA ALA A 216 -1.69 -6.09 -11.52
C ALA A 216 -0.79 -5.06 -10.84
N ASN A 217 0.37 -4.78 -11.43
CA ASN A 217 1.32 -3.81 -10.91
C ASN A 217 0.79 -2.37 -11.01
N LEU A 218 0.14 -2.01 -12.09
CA LEU A 218 -0.52 -0.70 -12.23
C LEU A 218 -1.62 -0.51 -11.19
N VAL A 219 -2.51 -1.48 -11.03
CA VAL A 219 -3.63 -1.39 -10.09
C VAL A 219 -3.14 -1.24 -8.65
N GLN A 220 -2.17 -2.08 -8.21
CA GLN A 220 -1.64 -1.97 -6.84
C GLN A 220 -0.87 -0.66 -6.62
N ALA A 221 -0.11 -0.17 -7.61
CA ALA A 221 0.66 1.06 -7.49
C ALA A 221 -0.26 2.29 -7.41
N MET A 222 -1.33 2.31 -8.20
CA MET A 222 -2.31 3.38 -8.14
C MET A 222 -3.08 3.38 -6.82
N ALA A 223 -3.54 2.22 -6.36
CA ALA A 223 -4.18 2.09 -5.07
C ALA A 223 -3.25 2.55 -3.93
N PHE A 224 -1.97 2.20 -4.00
CA PHE A 224 -0.94 2.64 -3.06
C PHE A 224 -0.73 4.16 -3.10
N ALA A 225 -0.65 4.77 -4.28
CA ALA A 225 -0.52 6.22 -4.41
C ALA A 225 -1.74 6.97 -3.85
N PHE A 226 -2.94 6.42 -4.02
CA PHE A 226 -4.14 6.99 -3.40
C PHE A 226 -4.08 7.02 -1.87
N MET A 227 -3.44 6.04 -1.27
CA MET A 227 -3.26 6.02 0.19
C MET A 227 -2.25 7.05 0.70
N HIS A 228 -1.54 7.70 -0.22
CA HIS A 228 -0.64 8.83 0.08
C HIS A 228 -1.29 10.19 -0.08
N LEU A 229 -2.57 10.25 -0.51
CA LEU A 229 -3.30 11.53 -0.57
C LEU A 229 -3.37 12.18 0.82
N GLY A 230 -3.10 13.48 0.85
CA GLY A 230 -2.99 14.24 2.10
C GLY A 230 -1.56 14.35 2.67
N LYS A 231 -0.60 13.65 2.09
CA LYS A 231 0.83 13.82 2.32
C LYS A 231 1.44 14.89 1.37
N PRO A 232 2.71 15.29 1.56
CA PRO A 232 3.38 16.19 0.63
C PRO A 232 3.22 15.76 -0.83
N GLU A 233 3.02 16.72 -1.72
CA GLU A 233 2.71 16.47 -3.12
C GLU A 233 3.74 15.58 -3.81
N LEU A 234 5.01 15.87 -3.58
CA LEU A 234 6.13 15.09 -4.11
C LEU A 234 6.05 13.62 -3.64
N GLU A 235 5.60 13.37 -2.42
CA GLU A 235 5.44 12.03 -1.88
C GLU A 235 4.29 11.28 -2.57
N VAL A 236 3.18 11.96 -2.86
CA VAL A 236 2.04 11.36 -3.57
C VAL A 236 2.45 10.87 -4.95
N TYR A 237 3.13 11.71 -5.75
CA TYR A 237 3.56 11.32 -7.10
C TYR A 237 4.70 10.30 -7.09
N SER A 238 5.67 10.49 -6.21
CA SER A 238 6.78 9.53 -6.09
C SER A 238 6.30 8.17 -5.59
N SER A 239 5.22 8.11 -4.80
CA SER A 239 4.63 6.85 -4.35
C SER A 239 4.03 6.03 -5.50
N LEU A 240 3.51 6.67 -6.56
CA LEU A 240 3.06 5.97 -7.76
C LEU A 240 4.24 5.31 -8.49
N VAL A 241 5.28 6.09 -8.76
CA VAL A 241 6.49 5.59 -9.45
C VAL A 241 7.19 4.54 -8.60
N GLY A 242 7.39 4.83 -7.31
CA GLY A 242 7.95 3.89 -6.33
C GLY A 242 7.11 2.61 -6.22
N GLY A 243 5.78 2.76 -6.22
CA GLY A 243 4.84 1.65 -6.20
C GLY A 243 5.03 0.68 -7.38
N LEU A 244 5.26 1.22 -8.58
CA LEU A 244 5.52 0.43 -9.79
C LEU A 244 6.88 -0.31 -9.71
N ILE A 245 7.93 0.40 -9.30
CA ILE A 245 9.30 -0.14 -9.20
C ILE A 245 9.36 -1.23 -8.12
N ILE A 246 8.84 -0.93 -6.94
CA ILE A 246 8.82 -1.87 -5.80
C ILE A 246 7.93 -3.08 -6.12
N GLY A 247 6.77 -2.86 -6.76
CA GLY A 247 5.90 -3.94 -7.20
C GLY A 247 6.58 -4.86 -8.22
N TRP A 248 7.34 -4.31 -9.17
CA TRP A 248 8.18 -5.11 -10.07
C TRP A 248 9.24 -5.92 -9.31
N LEU A 249 9.91 -5.32 -8.34
CA LEU A 249 10.91 -6.00 -7.53
C LEU A 249 10.30 -7.15 -6.73
N CYS A 250 9.14 -6.95 -6.10
CA CYS A 250 8.40 -7.98 -5.38
C CYS A 250 7.95 -9.12 -6.31
N TYR A 251 7.44 -8.79 -7.48
CA TYR A 251 7.08 -9.78 -8.49
C TYR A 251 8.27 -10.64 -8.92
N ARG A 252 9.40 -10.02 -9.25
CA ARG A 252 10.62 -10.70 -9.68
C ARG A 252 11.25 -11.53 -8.58
N SER A 253 11.22 -11.05 -7.35
CA SER A 253 11.74 -11.77 -6.18
C SER A 253 10.80 -12.82 -5.63
N ARG A 254 9.51 -12.77 -6.00
CA ARG A 254 8.43 -13.58 -5.42
C ARG A 254 8.29 -13.38 -3.91
N SER A 255 8.59 -12.17 -3.40
CA SER A 255 8.54 -11.81 -1.98
C SER A 255 8.07 -10.38 -1.80
N PHE A 256 7.30 -10.10 -0.74
CA PHE A 256 6.94 -8.73 -0.38
C PHE A 256 8.01 -8.04 0.51
N LEU A 257 8.96 -8.81 1.02
CA LEU A 257 9.98 -8.30 1.96
C LEU A 257 10.79 -7.10 1.45
N PRO A 258 11.22 -7.04 0.16
CA PRO A 258 11.90 -5.84 -0.34
C PRO A 258 11.03 -4.59 -0.23
N ALA A 259 9.71 -4.68 -0.48
CA ALA A 259 8.80 -3.57 -0.31
C ALA A 259 8.71 -3.12 1.14
N PHE A 260 8.57 -4.07 2.06
CA PHE A 260 8.54 -3.80 3.49
C PHE A 260 9.81 -3.05 3.95
N LEU A 261 10.98 -3.57 3.60
CA LEU A 261 12.25 -2.95 4.02
C LEU A 261 12.42 -1.55 3.42
N ILE A 262 12.10 -1.39 2.14
CA ILE A 262 12.20 -0.09 1.45
C ILE A 262 11.25 0.93 2.09
N HIS A 263 9.99 0.58 2.28
CA HIS A 263 9.00 1.52 2.80
C HIS A 263 9.28 1.91 4.25
N TRP A 264 9.54 0.92 5.11
CA TRP A 264 9.91 1.17 6.51
C TRP A 264 11.20 1.98 6.61
N GLY A 265 12.20 1.66 5.81
CA GLY A 265 13.46 2.41 5.81
C GLY A 265 13.31 3.85 5.33
N ILE A 266 12.47 4.11 4.31
CA ILE A 266 12.14 5.48 3.87
C ILE A 266 11.48 6.25 5.03
N GLN A 267 10.47 5.67 5.66
CA GLN A 267 9.76 6.29 6.79
C GLN A 267 10.72 6.61 7.94
N THR A 268 11.51 5.61 8.38
CA THR A 268 12.47 5.77 9.47
C THR A 268 13.52 6.84 9.16
N THR A 269 14.00 6.90 7.91
CA THR A 269 14.97 7.91 7.48
C THR A 269 14.37 9.31 7.50
N MET A 270 13.13 9.47 7.01
CA MET A 270 12.42 10.75 7.05
C MET A 270 12.16 11.22 8.48
N ASP A 271 11.67 10.33 9.35
CA ASP A 271 11.43 10.66 10.75
C ASP A 271 12.74 10.99 11.48
N LEU A 272 13.85 10.29 11.15
CA LEU A 272 15.17 10.60 11.70
C LEU A 272 15.63 12.01 11.31
N PHE A 273 15.51 12.39 10.04
CA PHE A 273 15.85 13.74 9.61
C PHE A 273 14.95 14.77 10.26
N ALA A 274 13.66 14.50 10.41
CA ALA A 274 12.70 15.42 11.03
C ALA A 274 12.88 15.61 12.55
N VAL A 275 13.53 14.68 13.25
CA VAL A 275 13.84 14.83 14.69
C VAL A 275 15.23 15.37 14.95
N THR A 276 16.11 15.41 13.94
CA THR A 276 17.50 15.88 14.06
C THR A 276 17.70 17.30 13.50
N GLN A 277 16.74 17.85 12.79
CA GLN A 277 16.68 19.24 12.31
C GLN A 277 15.91 20.11 13.28
#